data_9c33ea7f958ee12a3bf77c7b187aad31
#
_entry.id   9c33ea7f958ee12a3bf77c7b187aad31
#
_cell.length_a   1.000
_cell.length_b   1.000
_cell.length_c   1.000
_cell.angle_alpha   90.00
_cell.angle_beta   90.00
_cell.angle_gamma   90.00
#
_symmetry.space_group_name_H-M   'P 1'
#
loop_
_entity.id
_entity.type
_entity.pdbx_description
1 polymer ?
#
loop_
_entity_poly.entity_id
_entity_poly.type
_entity_poly.pdbx_seq_one_letter_code
_entity_poly.pdbx_strand_id
1 'polypeptide(L)'
;MAEVEISAMTFGPFGVGHRDGKAVMVAHSVVGDLLEVTTVSERRDYSVAKIREIIRASVDRRIAPCPYLPRCGGCDWQHIDYRAQVRLKGEVVARELGRALGRAIDPAGLVEPAPAEFGYRSRIRLKVGARGTLGFHEFGTNAIVEIDSCMVAESGIRLPLHLARSLGKKVEEIEVARDGASEVQVAYLKKPASEEDLRRARNVLEADPAISGIVLRSGARRETIGETAITVELEPGLAIEVDADLFSQVNRAQNNRLVASVMEMAEIKESAAVLDLYGGAGNFSIPAARRGARVTGVDAEAGAIAAAVRNAARLNFRDARFIAMKASETADFLHRARYRPDVVILDPPRSGASDLMEPIIKLRAPRIVYVSCDVTTLARDLATLAVGGYKLDRARGYDFFPNTHHVEIAARALLT
;
A
#
# COMPACT_ATOMS: atom_id res chain seq x y z
N MET A 1 20.27 -17.09 28.35
CA MET A 1 20.65 -16.05 27.40
C MET A 1 21.16 -16.74 26.16
N ALA A 2 20.86 -16.25 25.00
CA ALA A 2 21.10 -16.97 23.77
C ALA A 2 21.69 -16.07 22.72
N GLU A 3 22.77 -16.51 22.08
CA GLU A 3 23.33 -15.86 20.90
C GLU A 3 22.62 -16.35 19.65
N VAL A 4 22.31 -15.43 18.74
CA VAL A 4 21.70 -15.72 17.45
C VAL A 4 22.33 -14.84 16.37
N GLU A 5 22.82 -15.45 15.31
CA GLU A 5 23.25 -14.75 14.09
C GLU A 5 22.08 -14.67 13.12
N ILE A 6 21.82 -13.47 12.60
CA ILE A 6 20.70 -13.23 11.67
C ILE A 6 21.14 -13.55 10.27
N SER A 7 20.48 -14.51 9.63
CA SER A 7 20.82 -15.03 8.31
C SER A 7 19.88 -14.58 7.20
N ALA A 8 18.66 -14.14 7.50
CA ALA A 8 17.68 -13.69 6.52
C ALA A 8 16.69 -12.68 7.09
N MET A 9 16.02 -11.91 6.23
CA MET A 9 14.80 -11.16 6.61
C MET A 9 13.55 -11.94 6.22
N THR A 10 12.48 -11.78 7.01
CA THR A 10 11.14 -12.26 6.63
C THR A 10 10.46 -11.26 5.70
N PHE A 11 9.33 -11.65 5.09
CA PHE A 11 8.32 -10.69 4.61
C PHE A 11 7.57 -10.15 5.84
N GLY A 12 8.22 -9.25 6.57
CA GLY A 12 7.76 -8.73 7.85
C GLY A 12 8.87 -7.94 8.57
N PRO A 13 8.60 -7.50 9.82
CA PRO A 13 9.53 -6.67 10.57
C PRO A 13 10.68 -7.46 11.23
N PHE A 14 10.82 -8.76 10.95
CA PHE A 14 11.75 -9.62 11.68
C PHE A 14 12.92 -10.09 10.81
N GLY A 15 14.12 -10.04 11.35
CA GLY A 15 15.20 -10.90 10.91
C GLY A 15 15.06 -12.30 11.51
N VAL A 16 15.62 -13.31 10.85
CA VAL A 16 15.61 -14.71 11.25
C VAL A 16 17.02 -15.24 11.37
N GLY A 17 17.31 -15.82 12.50
CA GLY A 17 18.44 -16.72 12.73
C GLY A 17 17.95 -18.10 13.15
N HIS A 18 18.88 -19.00 13.43
CA HIS A 18 18.57 -20.35 13.90
C HIS A 18 19.35 -20.66 15.17
N ARG A 19 18.70 -21.40 16.07
CA ARG A 19 19.31 -21.92 17.28
C ARG A 19 18.76 -23.32 17.56
N ASP A 20 19.64 -24.27 17.78
CA ASP A 20 19.28 -25.67 18.06
C ASP A 20 18.31 -26.24 17.03
N GLY A 21 18.49 -25.87 15.75
CA GLY A 21 17.63 -26.29 14.61
C GLY A 21 16.29 -25.56 14.51
N LYS A 22 15.99 -24.60 15.42
CA LYS A 22 14.73 -23.85 15.46
C LYS A 22 14.94 -22.41 15.01
N ALA A 23 13.98 -21.87 14.24
CA ALA A 23 14.00 -20.48 13.79
C ALA A 23 13.76 -19.52 14.97
N VAL A 24 14.54 -18.44 15.04
CA VAL A 24 14.41 -17.35 16.02
C VAL A 24 14.15 -16.05 15.26
N MET A 25 12.97 -15.49 15.45
CA MET A 25 12.55 -14.23 14.84
C MET A 25 12.86 -13.07 15.78
N VAL A 26 13.62 -12.08 15.29
CA VAL A 26 14.08 -10.95 16.08
C VAL A 26 13.69 -9.63 15.38
N ALA A 27 12.87 -8.82 16.04
CA ALA A 27 12.52 -7.49 15.54
C ALA A 27 13.73 -6.54 15.64
N HIS A 28 13.79 -5.55 14.72
CA HIS A 28 14.86 -4.56 14.66
C HIS A 28 16.26 -5.14 14.47
N SER A 29 16.38 -6.35 13.93
CA SER A 29 17.65 -6.99 13.57
C SER A 29 17.94 -6.84 12.07
N VAL A 30 19.17 -7.04 11.68
CA VAL A 30 19.66 -6.96 10.29
C VAL A 30 20.44 -8.24 9.98
N VAL A 31 20.39 -8.71 8.72
CA VAL A 31 21.23 -9.83 8.26
C VAL A 31 22.70 -9.53 8.56
N GLY A 32 23.40 -10.49 9.20
CA GLY A 32 24.77 -10.36 9.63
C GLY A 32 24.98 -9.82 11.06
N ASP A 33 23.90 -9.41 11.75
CA ASP A 33 23.98 -9.14 13.20
C ASP A 33 24.24 -10.44 13.97
N LEU A 34 25.16 -10.41 14.93
CA LEU A 34 25.25 -11.38 16.02
C LEU A 34 24.67 -10.75 17.29
N LEU A 35 23.60 -11.35 17.81
CA LEU A 35 22.77 -10.77 18.87
C LEU A 35 22.71 -11.65 20.11
N GLU A 36 22.81 -11.06 21.29
CA GLU A 36 22.28 -11.67 22.51
C GLU A 36 20.79 -11.35 22.59
N VAL A 37 19.96 -12.39 22.74
CA VAL A 37 18.49 -12.23 22.70
C VAL A 37 17.80 -12.83 23.92
N THR A 38 16.62 -12.26 24.23
CA THR A 38 15.70 -12.79 25.24
C THR A 38 14.42 -13.25 24.55
N THR A 39 14.06 -14.52 24.68
CA THR A 39 12.83 -15.10 24.15
C THR A 39 11.60 -14.44 24.78
N VAL A 40 10.69 -13.95 23.94
CA VAL A 40 9.43 -13.32 24.36
C VAL A 40 8.26 -14.28 24.20
N SER A 41 8.29 -15.11 23.15
CA SER A 41 7.25 -16.08 22.84
C SER A 41 7.86 -17.33 22.20
N GLU A 42 7.39 -18.48 22.62
CA GLU A 42 7.82 -19.77 22.11
C GLU A 42 6.66 -20.42 21.35
N ARG A 43 6.95 -20.94 20.15
CA ARG A 43 6.04 -21.72 19.32
C ARG A 43 6.69 -23.07 18.99
N ARG A 44 5.94 -23.98 18.39
CA ARG A 44 6.47 -25.30 18.02
C ARG A 44 7.67 -25.18 17.06
N ASP A 45 7.55 -24.39 16.02
CA ASP A 45 8.50 -24.33 14.90
C ASP A 45 9.41 -23.10 14.92
N TYR A 46 9.10 -22.10 15.74
CA TYR A 46 9.89 -20.88 15.90
C TYR A 46 9.73 -20.25 17.27
N SER A 47 10.64 -19.35 17.61
CA SER A 47 10.53 -18.45 18.76
C SER A 47 10.60 -16.99 18.30
N VAL A 48 9.98 -16.09 19.06
CA VAL A 48 10.12 -14.64 18.90
C VAL A 48 10.95 -14.12 20.05
N ALA A 49 11.98 -13.34 19.74
CA ALA A 49 12.90 -12.81 20.72
C ALA A 49 13.08 -11.28 20.57
N LYS A 50 13.53 -10.65 21.64
CA LYS A 50 13.96 -9.25 21.67
C LYS A 50 15.47 -9.17 21.78
N ILE A 51 16.07 -8.19 21.13
CA ILE A 51 17.47 -7.85 21.26
C ILE A 51 17.72 -7.39 22.70
N ARG A 52 18.68 -8.02 23.36
CA ARG A 52 19.26 -7.57 24.61
C ARG A 52 20.53 -6.77 24.39
N GLU A 53 21.40 -7.31 23.53
CA GLU A 53 22.66 -6.70 23.15
C GLU A 53 23.03 -7.04 21.71
N ILE A 54 23.68 -6.11 21.02
CA ILE A 54 24.27 -6.34 19.69
C ILE A 54 25.74 -6.66 19.92
N ILE A 55 26.11 -7.94 19.87
CA ILE A 55 27.50 -8.40 20.08
C ILE A 55 28.38 -7.96 18.92
N ARG A 56 27.86 -8.13 17.68
CA ARG A 56 28.49 -7.67 16.46
C ARG A 56 27.43 -7.11 15.52
N ALA A 57 27.53 -5.85 15.22
CA ALA A 57 26.62 -5.20 14.28
C ALA A 57 26.93 -5.61 12.84
N SER A 58 25.88 -5.80 12.03
CA SER A 58 25.97 -5.93 10.58
C SER A 58 26.55 -4.65 9.96
N VAL A 59 27.28 -4.80 8.84
CA VAL A 59 27.75 -3.67 8.03
C VAL A 59 26.59 -2.86 7.40
N ASP A 60 25.43 -3.47 7.27
CA ASP A 60 24.20 -2.87 6.74
C ASP A 60 23.39 -2.12 7.83
N ARG A 61 23.83 -2.18 9.09
CA ARG A 61 23.16 -1.50 10.19
C ARG A 61 23.57 -0.02 10.25
N ARG A 62 22.58 0.83 10.51
CA ARG A 62 22.79 2.26 10.78
C ARG A 62 22.00 2.71 12.02
N ILE A 63 22.33 3.88 12.53
CA ILE A 63 21.49 4.57 13.52
C ILE A 63 20.26 5.11 12.81
N ALA A 64 19.06 4.76 13.30
CA ALA A 64 17.81 5.28 12.75
C ALA A 64 17.72 6.80 12.96
N PRO A 65 17.52 7.60 11.90
CA PRO A 65 17.53 9.06 12.02
C PRO A 65 16.25 9.62 12.70
N CYS A 66 15.15 8.85 12.73
CA CYS A 66 13.90 9.29 13.35
C CYS A 66 13.97 9.17 14.89
N PRO A 67 13.71 10.28 15.65
CA PRO A 67 13.83 10.29 17.11
C PRO A 67 12.76 9.43 17.81
N TYR A 68 11.70 9.05 17.12
CA TYR A 68 10.60 8.25 17.70
C TYR A 68 10.84 6.74 17.64
N LEU A 69 11.87 6.30 16.91
CA LEU A 69 12.25 4.88 16.85
C LEU A 69 13.16 4.51 18.06
N PRO A 70 13.10 3.24 18.52
CA PRO A 70 12.28 2.13 17.98
C PRO A 70 10.85 2.06 18.51
N ARG A 71 10.37 3.06 19.25
CA ARG A 71 9.04 3.00 19.87
C ARG A 71 7.91 3.10 18.82
N CYS A 72 8.00 4.06 17.89
CA CYS A 72 6.99 4.25 16.83
C CYS A 72 6.97 3.04 15.89
N GLY A 73 5.79 2.42 15.69
CA GLY A 73 5.57 1.28 14.81
C GLY A 73 5.39 1.64 13.33
N GLY A 74 5.55 2.91 12.94
CA GLY A 74 5.34 3.35 11.56
C GLY A 74 6.46 2.98 10.59
N CYS A 75 7.67 2.72 11.11
CA CYS A 75 8.85 2.32 10.32
C CYS A 75 9.59 1.22 11.08
N ASP A 76 9.79 0.07 10.45
CA ASP A 76 10.40 -1.10 11.10
C ASP A 76 11.81 -1.44 10.59
N TRP A 77 12.26 -0.79 9.50
CA TRP A 77 13.57 -1.02 8.87
C TRP A 77 14.49 0.22 8.82
N GLN A 78 14.18 1.30 9.51
CA GLN A 78 15.00 2.53 9.47
C GLN A 78 16.42 2.36 10.02
N HIS A 79 16.64 1.31 10.82
CA HIS A 79 17.95 0.90 11.33
C HIS A 79 18.80 0.13 10.32
N ILE A 80 18.30 -0.07 9.10
CA ILE A 80 19.00 -0.71 7.97
C ILE A 80 19.39 0.38 6.96
N ASP A 81 20.61 0.33 6.40
CA ASP A 81 21.02 1.20 5.30
C ASP A 81 20.06 1.07 4.12
N TYR A 82 19.75 2.17 3.45
CA TYR A 82 18.69 2.16 2.44
C TYR A 82 18.99 1.25 1.24
N ARG A 83 20.25 1.17 0.81
CA ARG A 83 20.63 0.26 -0.29
C ARG A 83 20.45 -1.20 0.13
N ALA A 84 20.77 -1.50 1.39
CA ALA A 84 20.54 -2.82 1.95
C ALA A 84 19.03 -3.14 2.08
N GLN A 85 18.18 -2.15 2.45
CA GLN A 85 16.73 -2.37 2.46
C GLN A 85 16.22 -2.83 1.08
N VAL A 86 16.63 -2.16 0.00
CA VAL A 86 16.21 -2.49 -1.38
C VAL A 86 16.70 -3.89 -1.77
N ARG A 87 17.96 -4.22 -1.48
CA ARG A 87 18.52 -5.55 -1.74
C ARG A 87 17.78 -6.64 -0.96
N LEU A 88 17.57 -6.45 0.33
CA LEU A 88 16.88 -7.41 1.20
C LEU A 88 15.42 -7.61 0.79
N LYS A 89 14.71 -6.58 0.35
CA LYS A 89 13.38 -6.70 -0.26
C LYS A 89 13.42 -7.57 -1.51
N GLY A 90 14.42 -7.38 -2.37
CA GLY A 90 14.63 -8.22 -3.55
C GLY A 90 14.84 -9.69 -3.19
N GLU A 91 15.68 -9.98 -2.19
CA GLU A 91 15.94 -11.34 -1.70
C GLU A 91 14.66 -12.00 -1.15
N VAL A 92 13.84 -11.26 -0.40
CA VAL A 92 12.55 -11.74 0.13
C VAL A 92 11.61 -12.05 -1.01
N VAL A 93 11.43 -11.15 -1.97
CA VAL A 93 10.54 -11.33 -3.13
C VAL A 93 10.97 -12.52 -3.97
N ALA A 94 12.27 -12.63 -4.29
CA ALA A 94 12.82 -13.73 -5.08
C ALA A 94 12.61 -15.08 -4.40
N ARG A 95 12.82 -15.15 -3.09
CA ARG A 95 12.62 -16.37 -2.30
C ARG A 95 11.16 -16.82 -2.28
N GLU A 96 10.21 -15.91 -2.00
CA GLU A 96 8.80 -16.26 -1.89
C GLU A 96 8.21 -16.68 -3.26
N LEU A 97 8.49 -15.92 -4.33
CA LEU A 97 8.06 -16.28 -5.68
C LEU A 97 8.75 -17.56 -6.16
N GLY A 98 10.05 -17.73 -5.90
CA GLY A 98 10.81 -18.91 -6.29
C GLY A 98 10.28 -20.18 -5.66
N ARG A 99 9.93 -20.13 -4.36
CA ARG A 99 9.33 -21.27 -3.64
C ARG A 99 7.99 -21.66 -4.25
N ALA A 100 7.10 -20.69 -4.51
CA ALA A 100 5.76 -20.97 -5.02
C ALA A 100 5.76 -21.47 -6.47
N LEU A 101 6.71 -21.03 -7.28
CA LEU A 101 6.79 -21.36 -8.70
C LEU A 101 7.78 -22.52 -9.00
N GLY A 102 8.43 -23.07 -7.97
CA GLY A 102 9.38 -24.19 -8.12
C GLY A 102 10.62 -23.86 -8.97
N ARG A 103 11.03 -22.58 -9.02
CA ARG A 103 12.21 -22.13 -9.80
C ARG A 103 12.97 -21.01 -9.08
N ALA A 104 14.28 -20.93 -9.32
CA ALA A 104 15.07 -19.80 -8.83
C ALA A 104 14.69 -18.49 -9.54
N ILE A 105 14.66 -17.40 -8.78
CA ILE A 105 14.47 -16.03 -9.27
C ILE A 105 15.68 -15.22 -8.80
N ASP A 106 16.31 -14.50 -9.73
CA ASP A 106 17.43 -13.62 -9.39
C ASP A 106 16.91 -12.40 -8.60
N PRO A 107 17.39 -12.16 -7.37
CA PRO A 107 17.03 -10.98 -6.59
C PRO A 107 17.68 -9.69 -7.10
N ALA A 108 18.75 -9.77 -7.92
CA ALA A 108 19.50 -8.62 -8.36
C ALA A 108 18.64 -7.67 -9.21
N GLY A 109 18.47 -6.43 -8.76
CA GLY A 109 17.68 -5.42 -9.47
C GLY A 109 16.17 -5.72 -9.53
N LEU A 110 15.70 -6.73 -8.79
CA LEU A 110 14.28 -7.12 -8.78
C LEU A 110 13.39 -6.01 -8.16
N VAL A 111 13.90 -5.26 -7.19
CA VAL A 111 13.19 -4.15 -6.55
C VAL A 111 13.82 -2.81 -6.95
N GLU A 112 12.98 -1.92 -7.50
CA GLU A 112 13.35 -0.56 -7.84
C GLU A 112 13.31 0.34 -6.60
N PRO A 113 14.41 1.07 -6.30
CA PRO A 113 14.45 1.97 -5.17
C PRO A 113 13.49 3.16 -5.35
N ALA A 114 12.98 3.70 -4.24
CA ALA A 114 12.27 4.97 -4.28
C ALA A 114 13.20 6.12 -4.64
N PRO A 115 12.71 7.18 -5.30
CA PRO A 115 13.50 8.39 -5.56
C PRO A 115 13.98 9.09 -4.30
N ALA A 116 13.24 8.94 -3.20
CA ALA A 116 13.56 9.51 -1.90
C ALA A 116 13.25 8.52 -0.78
N GLU A 117 14.15 8.44 0.19
CA GLU A 117 13.99 7.59 1.37
C GLU A 117 13.01 8.19 2.40
N PHE A 118 12.92 9.51 2.45
CA PHE A 118 12.07 10.29 3.33
C PHE A 118 11.21 11.26 2.52
N GLY A 119 10.17 11.84 3.16
CA GLY A 119 9.32 12.84 2.53
C GLY A 119 8.51 12.30 1.33
N TYR A 120 8.25 11.02 1.26
CA TYR A 120 7.58 10.39 0.12
C TYR A 120 6.07 10.21 0.30
N ARG A 121 5.56 10.28 1.55
CA ARG A 121 4.14 10.08 1.82
C ARG A 121 3.35 11.36 1.62
N SER A 122 2.52 11.37 0.59
CA SER A 122 1.56 12.45 0.34
C SER A 122 0.36 12.44 1.30
N ARG A 123 0.22 11.38 2.12
CA ARG A 123 -0.79 11.30 3.19
C ARG A 123 -0.29 10.49 4.38
N ILE A 124 -0.74 10.90 5.56
CA ILE A 124 -0.50 10.19 6.82
C ILE A 124 -1.79 10.10 7.62
N ARG A 125 -2.02 8.95 8.27
CA ARG A 125 -3.15 8.72 9.15
C ARG A 125 -2.67 8.56 10.59
N LEU A 126 -3.10 9.45 11.45
CA LEU A 126 -2.67 9.58 12.83
C LEU A 126 -3.76 9.11 13.79
N LYS A 127 -3.37 8.44 14.86
CA LYS A 127 -4.25 8.14 15.99
C LYS A 127 -4.40 9.38 16.86
N VAL A 128 -5.61 9.54 17.41
CA VAL A 128 -5.89 10.64 18.35
C VAL A 128 -5.86 10.11 19.77
N GLY A 129 -4.89 10.57 20.54
CA GLY A 129 -4.71 10.21 21.94
C GLY A 129 -5.58 11.04 22.90
N ALA A 130 -5.40 10.77 24.18
CA ALA A 130 -6.04 11.56 25.23
C ALA A 130 -5.65 13.04 25.09
N ARG A 131 -6.59 13.94 25.31
CA ARG A 131 -6.38 15.40 25.17
C ARG A 131 -6.07 15.92 23.76
N GLY A 132 -6.35 15.09 22.71
CA GLY A 132 -6.16 15.48 21.31
C GLY A 132 -4.70 15.51 20.87
N THR A 133 -3.84 14.73 21.51
CA THR A 133 -2.48 14.43 21.02
C THR A 133 -2.55 13.54 19.80
N LEU A 134 -1.55 13.62 18.92
CA LEU A 134 -1.50 12.88 17.65
C LEU A 134 -0.25 12.01 17.58
N GLY A 135 -0.40 10.82 17.02
CA GLY A 135 0.73 9.92 16.88
C GLY A 135 0.42 8.64 16.14
N PHE A 136 1.33 7.68 16.25
CA PHE A 136 1.18 6.34 15.70
C PHE A 136 1.18 5.30 16.83
N HIS A 137 0.69 4.10 16.54
CA HIS A 137 0.84 3.01 17.49
C HIS A 137 2.31 2.68 17.75
N GLU A 138 2.61 2.36 18.98
CA GLU A 138 3.89 1.81 19.37
C GLU A 138 4.06 0.41 18.75
N PHE A 139 5.29 0.06 18.37
CA PHE A 139 5.59 -1.22 17.77
C PHE A 139 5.09 -2.39 18.64
N GLY A 140 4.21 -3.21 18.05
CA GLY A 140 3.65 -4.40 18.71
C GLY A 140 2.61 -4.13 19.81
N THR A 141 2.16 -2.88 20.00
CA THR A 141 1.13 -2.52 20.98
C THR A 141 0.10 -1.55 20.41
N ASN A 142 -0.96 -1.24 21.18
CA ASN A 142 -1.94 -0.22 20.84
C ASN A 142 -1.67 1.13 21.56
N ALA A 143 -0.56 1.25 22.28
CA ALA A 143 -0.17 2.51 22.88
C ALA A 143 0.15 3.54 21.78
N ILE A 144 -0.10 4.82 22.03
CA ILE A 144 0.18 5.88 21.05
C ILE A 144 1.53 6.53 21.42
N VAL A 145 2.44 6.52 20.45
CA VAL A 145 3.66 7.33 20.50
C VAL A 145 3.31 8.68 19.92
N GLU A 146 3.23 9.69 20.79
CA GLU A 146 2.99 11.06 20.38
C GLU A 146 4.17 11.58 19.57
N ILE A 147 3.88 12.33 18.50
CA ILE A 147 4.88 12.88 17.60
C ILE A 147 4.59 14.36 17.32
N ASP A 148 5.64 15.12 16.99
CA ASP A 148 5.54 16.49 16.52
C ASP A 148 5.68 16.59 14.99
N SER A 149 6.32 15.58 14.37
CA SER A 149 6.52 15.48 12.93
C SER A 149 6.75 14.04 12.49
N CYS A 150 6.63 13.77 11.20
CA CYS A 150 6.92 12.46 10.61
C CYS A 150 7.88 12.62 9.44
N MET A 151 9.09 12.05 9.54
CA MET A 151 10.13 12.18 8.50
C MET A 151 9.73 11.58 7.14
N VAL A 152 8.85 10.58 7.11
CA VAL A 152 8.41 9.97 5.84
C VAL A 152 7.25 10.72 5.18
N ALA A 153 6.60 11.66 5.89
CA ALA A 153 5.59 12.53 5.30
C ALA A 153 6.22 13.59 4.40
N GLU A 154 5.54 13.96 3.32
CA GLU A 154 5.95 15.08 2.45
C GLU A 154 6.14 16.36 3.27
N SER A 155 7.12 17.16 2.87
CA SER A 155 7.33 18.48 3.46
C SER A 155 6.08 19.32 3.31
N GLY A 156 5.62 19.94 4.43
CA GLY A 156 4.40 20.73 4.46
C GLY A 156 3.14 19.98 4.89
N ILE A 157 3.18 18.65 5.10
CA ILE A 157 2.14 17.98 5.89
C ILE A 157 2.28 18.42 7.34
N ARG A 158 1.23 19.02 7.88
CA ARG A 158 1.15 19.50 9.26
C ARG A 158 0.28 18.57 10.09
N LEU A 159 0.58 18.46 11.37
CA LEU A 159 -0.27 17.68 12.27
C LEU A 159 -1.61 18.42 12.50
N PRO A 160 -2.77 17.77 12.30
CA PRO A 160 -4.09 18.41 12.36
C PRO A 160 -4.56 18.61 13.82
N LEU A 161 -3.73 19.25 14.64
CA LEU A 161 -3.98 19.45 16.08
C LEU A 161 -5.23 20.27 16.37
N HIS A 162 -5.52 21.27 15.54
CA HIS A 162 -6.70 22.12 15.71
C HIS A 162 -7.99 21.30 15.53
N LEU A 163 -8.07 20.48 14.48
CA LEU A 163 -9.22 19.61 14.23
C LEU A 163 -9.37 18.56 15.33
N ALA A 164 -8.25 17.92 15.72
CA ALA A 164 -8.24 16.93 16.80
C ALA A 164 -8.78 17.49 18.12
N ARG A 165 -8.34 18.66 18.51
CA ARG A 165 -8.78 19.34 19.76
C ARG A 165 -10.22 19.81 19.68
N SER A 166 -10.65 20.35 18.54
CA SER A 166 -12.01 20.85 18.32
C SER A 166 -13.05 19.72 18.39
N LEU A 167 -12.76 18.56 17.82
CA LEU A 167 -13.65 17.39 17.83
C LEU A 167 -13.51 16.54 19.11
N GLY A 168 -12.35 16.62 19.77
CA GLY A 168 -12.08 15.98 21.06
C GLY A 168 -12.21 14.46 21.03
N LYS A 169 -12.77 13.86 22.08
CA LYS A 169 -12.88 12.40 22.26
C LYS A 169 -13.76 11.67 21.22
N LYS A 170 -14.44 12.40 20.33
CA LYS A 170 -15.29 11.82 19.28
C LYS A 170 -14.46 11.26 18.13
N VAL A 171 -13.25 11.78 17.91
CA VAL A 171 -12.38 11.38 16.82
C VAL A 171 -11.43 10.27 17.26
N GLU A 172 -11.24 9.28 16.41
CA GLU A 172 -10.31 8.15 16.65
C GLU A 172 -9.01 8.33 15.86
N GLU A 173 -9.16 8.77 14.61
CA GLU A 173 -8.05 8.97 13.69
C GLU A 173 -8.26 10.23 12.88
N ILE A 174 -7.18 10.88 12.51
CA ILE A 174 -7.22 11.94 11.49
C ILE A 174 -6.18 11.62 10.42
N GLU A 175 -6.61 11.68 9.17
CA GLU A 175 -5.74 11.60 8.03
C GLU A 175 -5.54 12.99 7.44
N VAL A 176 -4.31 13.29 7.04
CA VAL A 176 -3.98 14.48 6.27
C VAL A 176 -3.50 14.03 4.91
N ALA A 177 -4.14 14.52 3.86
CA ALA A 177 -3.75 14.29 2.47
C ALA A 177 -3.33 15.62 1.84
N ARG A 178 -2.13 15.64 1.25
CA ARG A 178 -1.61 16.85 0.59
C ARG A 178 -2.07 16.92 -0.86
N ASP A 179 -2.43 18.13 -1.29
CA ASP A 179 -2.75 18.46 -2.69
C ASP A 179 -2.06 19.76 -3.11
N GLY A 180 -0.93 19.66 -3.77
CA GLY A 180 -0.12 20.82 -4.13
C GLY A 180 0.34 21.60 -2.88
N ALA A 181 -0.10 22.86 -2.76
CA ALA A 181 0.20 23.73 -1.62
C ALA A 181 -0.80 23.58 -0.46
N SER A 182 -1.96 22.97 -0.70
CA SER A 182 -3.04 22.77 0.29
C SER A 182 -3.05 21.35 0.86
N GLU A 183 -3.90 21.14 1.86
CA GLU A 183 -4.15 19.83 2.45
C GLU A 183 -5.64 19.63 2.70
N VAL A 184 -6.08 18.36 2.63
CA VAL A 184 -7.40 17.92 3.06
C VAL A 184 -7.25 17.11 4.33
N GLN A 185 -8.09 17.39 5.32
CA GLN A 185 -8.11 16.64 6.58
C GLN A 185 -9.34 15.74 6.66
N VAL A 186 -9.15 14.47 6.99
CA VAL A 186 -10.22 13.48 7.13
C VAL A 186 -10.27 13.01 8.58
N ALA A 187 -11.33 13.36 9.31
CA ALA A 187 -11.54 12.90 10.68
C ALA A 187 -12.46 11.67 10.71
N TYR A 188 -11.95 10.58 11.26
CA TYR A 188 -12.70 9.33 11.47
C TYR A 188 -13.34 9.36 12.87
N LEU A 189 -14.66 9.40 12.89
CA LEU A 189 -15.46 9.61 14.10
C LEU A 189 -16.05 8.28 14.60
N LYS A 190 -16.14 8.14 15.94
CA LYS A 190 -16.84 7.02 16.62
C LYS A 190 -18.33 6.96 16.33
N LYS A 191 -18.92 8.12 16.08
CA LYS A 191 -20.37 8.30 15.82
C LYS A 191 -20.56 9.33 14.72
N PRO A 192 -21.69 9.34 14.01
CA PRO A 192 -22.00 10.34 13.01
C PRO A 192 -21.81 11.78 13.54
N ALA A 193 -21.32 12.66 12.68
CA ALA A 193 -21.13 14.07 13.01
C ALA A 193 -22.46 14.71 13.38
N SER A 194 -22.44 15.53 14.41
CA SER A 194 -23.53 16.43 14.79
C SER A 194 -23.36 17.81 14.11
N GLU A 195 -24.41 18.63 14.11
CA GLU A 195 -24.34 20.02 13.64
C GLU A 195 -23.23 20.82 14.36
N GLU A 196 -23.02 20.54 15.65
CA GLU A 196 -21.92 21.12 16.42
C GLU A 196 -20.56 20.72 15.88
N ASP A 197 -20.38 19.45 15.50
CA ASP A 197 -19.12 18.95 14.93
C ASP A 197 -18.86 19.60 13.56
N LEU A 198 -19.88 19.75 12.73
CA LEU A 198 -19.82 20.44 11.46
C LEU A 198 -19.43 21.93 11.64
N ARG A 199 -20.04 22.61 12.61
CA ARG A 199 -19.71 24.00 12.93
C ARG A 199 -18.24 24.14 13.36
N ARG A 200 -17.76 23.25 14.25
CA ARG A 200 -16.37 23.23 14.70
C ARG A 200 -15.40 22.99 13.56
N ALA A 201 -15.71 22.07 12.67
CA ALA A 201 -14.87 21.79 11.51
C ALA A 201 -14.84 22.97 10.52
N ARG A 202 -15.98 23.69 10.30
CA ARG A 202 -16.00 24.93 9.52
C ARG A 202 -15.10 26.00 10.11
N ASN A 203 -15.16 26.21 11.42
CA ASN A 203 -14.29 27.17 12.08
C ASN A 203 -12.79 26.83 11.91
N VAL A 204 -12.44 25.54 11.91
CA VAL A 204 -11.05 25.12 11.65
C VAL A 204 -10.64 25.41 10.21
N LEU A 205 -11.51 25.12 9.24
CA LEU A 205 -11.27 25.41 7.82
C LEU A 205 -11.09 26.91 7.56
N GLU A 206 -11.97 27.75 8.13
CA GLU A 206 -11.93 29.19 7.97
C GLU A 206 -10.69 29.83 8.63
N ALA A 207 -10.18 29.23 9.70
CA ALA A 207 -9.02 29.72 10.43
C ALA A 207 -7.68 29.40 9.78
N ASP A 208 -7.62 28.43 8.84
CA ASP A 208 -6.37 27.98 8.24
C ASP A 208 -6.49 27.84 6.70
N PRO A 209 -5.99 28.84 5.95
CA PRO A 209 -6.09 28.87 4.48
C PRO A 209 -5.29 27.76 3.76
N ALA A 210 -4.42 27.04 4.47
CA ALA A 210 -3.73 25.89 3.89
C ALA A 210 -4.60 24.61 3.87
N ILE A 211 -5.72 24.59 4.59
CA ILE A 211 -6.70 23.52 4.54
C ILE A 211 -7.71 23.85 3.44
N SER A 212 -7.81 23.02 2.38
CA SER A 212 -8.82 23.20 1.32
C SER A 212 -10.15 22.56 1.68
N GLY A 213 -10.14 21.51 2.48
CA GLY A 213 -11.36 20.80 2.86
C GLY A 213 -11.20 19.89 4.06
N ILE A 214 -12.35 19.59 4.69
CA ILE A 214 -12.45 18.66 5.81
C ILE A 214 -13.54 17.63 5.52
N VAL A 215 -13.23 16.35 5.74
CA VAL A 215 -14.21 15.27 5.72
C VAL A 215 -14.41 14.74 7.13
N LEU A 216 -15.66 14.61 7.57
CA LEU A 216 -16.04 13.92 8.80
C LEU A 216 -16.68 12.60 8.42
N ARG A 217 -16.03 11.48 8.76
CA ARG A 217 -16.46 10.13 8.37
C ARG A 217 -16.80 9.28 9.60
N SER A 218 -17.93 8.58 9.56
CA SER A 218 -18.34 7.59 10.57
C SER A 218 -18.99 6.39 9.87
N GLY A 219 -18.23 5.33 9.68
CA GLY A 219 -18.64 4.20 8.85
C GLY A 219 -18.93 4.65 7.41
N ALA A 220 -20.15 4.38 6.92
CA ALA A 220 -20.59 4.79 5.58
C ALA A 220 -21.06 6.26 5.51
N ARG A 221 -21.29 6.93 6.65
CA ARG A 221 -21.72 8.34 6.68
C ARG A 221 -20.52 9.26 6.46
N ARG A 222 -20.73 10.25 5.61
CA ARG A 222 -19.70 11.17 5.15
C ARG A 222 -20.29 12.59 5.06
N GLU A 223 -19.66 13.52 5.74
CA GLU A 223 -19.96 14.95 5.64
C GLU A 223 -18.71 15.68 5.13
N THR A 224 -18.88 16.60 4.21
CA THR A 224 -17.78 17.36 3.58
C THR A 224 -17.93 18.84 3.76
N ILE A 225 -16.83 19.53 3.96
CA ILE A 225 -16.75 20.98 4.13
C ILE A 225 -15.58 21.47 3.27
N GLY A 226 -15.80 22.37 2.33
CA GLY A 226 -14.80 22.86 1.38
C GLY A 226 -14.50 21.84 0.29
N GLU A 227 -13.35 22.01 -0.38
CA GLU A 227 -12.87 21.14 -1.47
C GLU A 227 -12.12 19.94 -0.90
N THR A 228 -12.65 18.75 -1.10
CA THR A 228 -12.12 17.50 -0.49
C THR A 228 -11.51 16.53 -1.48
N ALA A 229 -11.53 16.82 -2.77
CA ALA A 229 -10.81 16.04 -3.77
C ALA A 229 -9.33 16.41 -3.78
N ILE A 230 -8.49 15.41 -4.00
CA ILE A 230 -7.04 15.57 -4.23
C ILE A 230 -6.69 15.14 -5.64
N THR A 231 -5.71 15.80 -6.22
CA THR A 231 -5.18 15.49 -7.55
C THR A 231 -4.06 14.44 -7.46
N VAL A 232 -4.18 13.39 -8.23
CA VAL A 232 -3.16 12.33 -8.34
C VAL A 232 -2.70 12.25 -9.80
N GLU A 233 -1.47 12.69 -10.06
CA GLU A 233 -0.84 12.50 -11.36
C GLU A 233 -0.47 11.02 -11.54
N LEU A 234 -0.83 10.43 -12.66
CA LEU A 234 -0.57 9.03 -13.01
C LEU A 234 0.54 8.90 -14.06
N GLU A 235 0.55 9.82 -15.00
CA GLU A 235 1.54 9.97 -16.07
C GLU A 235 1.68 11.46 -16.39
N PRO A 236 2.76 11.92 -17.02
CA PRO A 236 2.88 13.32 -17.44
C PRO A 236 1.65 13.82 -18.21
N GLY A 237 0.98 14.82 -17.66
CA GLY A 237 -0.23 15.42 -18.22
C GLY A 237 -1.49 14.54 -18.11
N LEU A 238 -1.48 13.50 -17.27
CA LEU A 238 -2.64 12.68 -16.98
C LEU A 238 -2.83 12.60 -15.47
N ALA A 239 -3.85 13.24 -14.96
CA ALA A 239 -4.18 13.23 -13.54
C ALA A 239 -5.66 12.84 -13.31
N ILE A 240 -5.91 12.20 -12.18
CA ILE A 240 -7.24 11.88 -11.67
C ILE A 240 -7.52 12.69 -10.40
N GLU A 241 -8.79 12.90 -10.14
CA GLU A 241 -9.29 13.48 -8.89
C GLU A 241 -9.86 12.36 -8.03
N VAL A 242 -9.45 12.34 -6.76
CA VAL A 242 -9.86 11.31 -5.78
C VAL A 242 -10.30 12.01 -4.51
N ASP A 243 -11.47 11.68 -3.99
CA ASP A 243 -11.89 12.20 -2.67
C ASP A 243 -10.89 11.74 -1.59
N ALA A 244 -10.47 12.64 -0.71
CA ALA A 244 -9.37 12.40 0.24
C ALA A 244 -9.63 11.26 1.24
N ASP A 245 -10.89 10.90 1.49
CA ASP A 245 -11.27 9.77 2.33
C ASP A 245 -11.32 8.42 1.59
N LEU A 246 -11.05 8.42 0.29
CA LEU A 246 -10.88 7.21 -0.53
C LEU A 246 -9.41 6.82 -0.62
N PHE A 247 -9.17 5.56 -0.97
CA PHE A 247 -7.81 5.07 -1.18
C PHE A 247 -7.15 5.73 -2.40
N SER A 248 -5.91 6.15 -2.23
CA SER A 248 -4.97 6.44 -3.31
C SER A 248 -3.55 6.13 -2.85
N GLN A 249 -2.66 5.82 -3.78
CA GLN A 249 -1.26 5.50 -3.49
C GLN A 249 -0.56 6.69 -2.82
N VAL A 250 0.12 6.41 -1.70
CA VAL A 250 0.72 7.46 -0.85
C VAL A 250 2.09 7.95 -1.35
N ASN A 251 2.78 7.14 -2.15
CA ASN A 251 4.07 7.48 -2.76
C ASN A 251 3.84 7.79 -4.25
N ARG A 252 3.59 9.07 -4.55
CA ARG A 252 3.24 9.53 -5.91
C ARG A 252 4.31 9.17 -6.93
N ALA A 253 5.57 9.38 -6.60
CA ALA A 253 6.68 9.11 -7.52
C ALA A 253 6.81 7.61 -7.86
N GLN A 254 6.64 6.73 -6.87
CA GLN A 254 6.63 5.29 -7.13
C GLN A 254 5.33 4.84 -7.84
N ASN A 255 4.18 5.49 -7.56
CA ASN A 255 2.95 5.20 -8.29
C ASN A 255 3.08 5.47 -9.78
N ASN A 256 3.70 6.59 -10.17
CA ASN A 256 3.93 6.91 -11.58
C ASN A 256 4.80 5.84 -12.27
N ARG A 257 5.84 5.33 -11.58
CA ARG A 257 6.68 4.25 -12.09
C ARG A 257 5.92 2.92 -12.17
N LEU A 258 5.12 2.60 -11.17
CA LEU A 258 4.26 1.42 -11.16
C LEU A 258 3.25 1.46 -12.31
N VAL A 259 2.55 2.58 -12.49
CA VAL A 259 1.60 2.79 -13.60
C VAL A 259 2.29 2.60 -14.94
N ALA A 260 3.44 3.24 -15.16
CA ALA A 260 4.22 3.08 -16.40
C ALA A 260 4.59 1.62 -16.65
N SER A 261 5.05 0.91 -15.64
CA SER A 261 5.41 -0.51 -15.76
C SER A 261 4.20 -1.42 -15.99
N VAL A 262 3.09 -1.18 -15.31
CA VAL A 262 1.85 -1.93 -15.54
C VAL A 262 1.37 -1.73 -16.97
N MET A 263 1.41 -0.51 -17.50
CA MET A 263 1.05 -0.24 -18.89
C MET A 263 2.02 -0.88 -19.89
N GLU A 264 3.33 -0.89 -19.59
CA GLU A 264 4.33 -1.62 -20.38
C GLU A 264 4.06 -3.13 -20.37
N MET A 265 3.82 -3.73 -19.20
CA MET A 265 3.50 -5.14 -19.06
C MET A 265 2.17 -5.52 -19.71
N ALA A 266 1.19 -4.63 -19.68
CA ALA A 266 -0.12 -4.83 -20.29
C ALA A 266 -0.06 -4.84 -21.81
N GLU A 267 0.92 -4.15 -22.44
CA GLU A 267 1.07 -4.04 -23.92
C GLU A 267 -0.26 -3.75 -24.62
N ILE A 268 -0.97 -2.74 -24.11
CA ILE A 268 -2.31 -2.38 -24.57
C ILE A 268 -2.27 -1.94 -26.02
N LYS A 269 -3.04 -2.60 -26.85
CA LYS A 269 -3.30 -2.19 -28.24
C LYS A 269 -4.56 -1.32 -28.30
N GLU A 270 -4.66 -0.47 -29.31
CA GLU A 270 -5.87 0.30 -29.59
C GLU A 270 -7.10 -0.63 -29.69
N SER A 271 -8.20 -0.23 -29.08
CA SER A 271 -9.45 -1.00 -28.97
C SER A 271 -9.36 -2.33 -28.21
N ALA A 272 -8.22 -2.63 -27.55
CA ALA A 272 -8.11 -3.81 -26.70
C ALA A 272 -9.13 -3.77 -25.54
N ALA A 273 -9.71 -4.90 -25.20
CA ALA A 273 -10.59 -5.04 -24.05
C ALA A 273 -9.76 -5.24 -22.78
N VAL A 274 -9.79 -4.27 -21.87
CA VAL A 274 -9.09 -4.30 -20.59
C VAL A 274 -10.09 -4.46 -19.46
N LEU A 275 -9.87 -5.46 -18.61
CA LEU A 275 -10.57 -5.64 -17.35
C LEU A 275 -9.65 -5.21 -16.22
N ASP A 276 -10.05 -4.20 -15.44
CA ASP A 276 -9.33 -3.70 -14.28
C ASP A 276 -10.11 -4.04 -13.01
N LEU A 277 -9.61 -5.00 -12.25
CA LEU A 277 -10.23 -5.50 -11.01
C LEU A 277 -9.57 -4.83 -9.81
N TYR A 278 -10.38 -4.41 -8.85
CA TYR A 278 -9.97 -3.54 -7.75
C TYR A 278 -9.47 -2.18 -8.27
N GLY A 279 -10.15 -1.66 -9.32
CA GLY A 279 -9.69 -0.51 -10.09
C GLY A 279 -9.73 0.83 -9.34
N GLY A 280 -10.39 0.89 -8.18
CA GLY A 280 -10.48 2.10 -7.37
C GLY A 280 -11.00 3.31 -8.15
N ALA A 281 -10.36 4.46 -7.99
CA ALA A 281 -10.67 5.70 -8.71
C ALA A 281 -10.08 5.74 -10.14
N GLY A 282 -9.51 4.63 -10.62
CA GLY A 282 -9.01 4.50 -11.99
C GLY A 282 -7.49 4.56 -12.14
N ASN A 283 -6.72 4.17 -11.12
CA ASN A 283 -5.24 4.23 -11.14
C ASN A 283 -4.61 3.54 -12.36
N PHE A 284 -5.17 2.42 -12.82
CA PHE A 284 -4.75 1.71 -14.03
C PHE A 284 -5.76 1.83 -15.17
N SER A 285 -7.05 1.93 -14.86
CA SER A 285 -8.13 2.09 -15.84
C SER A 285 -7.96 3.34 -16.71
N ILE A 286 -7.63 4.48 -16.11
CA ILE A 286 -7.51 5.76 -16.83
C ILE A 286 -6.28 5.78 -17.76
N PRO A 287 -5.07 5.32 -17.35
CA PRO A 287 -3.93 5.15 -18.25
C PRO A 287 -4.18 4.14 -19.38
N ALA A 288 -4.96 3.08 -19.13
CA ALA A 288 -5.37 2.13 -20.15
C ALA A 288 -6.29 2.78 -21.19
N ALA A 289 -7.30 3.54 -20.73
CA ALA A 289 -8.21 4.28 -21.61
C ALA A 289 -7.49 5.34 -22.47
N ARG A 290 -6.46 6.03 -21.91
CA ARG A 290 -5.59 6.96 -22.66
C ARG A 290 -4.90 6.29 -23.85
N ARG A 291 -4.65 4.97 -23.78
CA ARG A 291 -4.05 4.15 -24.84
C ARG A 291 -5.08 3.60 -25.84
N GLY A 292 -6.32 4.09 -25.78
CA GLY A 292 -7.40 3.67 -26.69
C GLY A 292 -8.05 2.33 -26.31
N ALA A 293 -7.85 1.82 -25.09
CA ALA A 293 -8.52 0.60 -24.65
C ALA A 293 -10.02 0.81 -24.38
N ARG A 294 -10.80 -0.26 -24.58
CA ARG A 294 -12.16 -0.39 -24.03
C ARG A 294 -12.04 -0.95 -22.62
N VAL A 295 -12.20 -0.11 -21.61
CA VAL A 295 -11.96 -0.47 -20.22
C VAL A 295 -13.25 -0.85 -19.50
N THR A 296 -13.20 -1.94 -18.73
CA THR A 296 -14.18 -2.26 -17.69
C THR A 296 -13.48 -2.29 -16.34
N GLY A 297 -13.67 -1.24 -15.54
CA GLY A 297 -13.16 -1.14 -14.17
C GLY A 297 -14.19 -1.65 -13.16
N VAL A 298 -13.76 -2.45 -12.21
CA VAL A 298 -14.61 -3.04 -11.16
C VAL A 298 -13.98 -2.81 -9.80
N ASP A 299 -14.76 -2.29 -8.86
CA ASP A 299 -14.36 -2.12 -7.45
C ASP A 299 -15.58 -2.23 -6.53
N ALA A 300 -15.37 -2.67 -5.30
CA ALA A 300 -16.44 -2.76 -4.30
C ALA A 300 -16.81 -1.40 -3.69
N GLU A 301 -15.89 -0.44 -3.69
CA GLU A 301 -16.08 0.89 -3.09
C GLU A 301 -16.82 1.81 -4.08
N ALA A 302 -18.11 2.01 -3.84
CA ALA A 302 -18.96 2.80 -4.73
C ALA A 302 -18.47 4.25 -4.89
N GLY A 303 -17.87 4.84 -3.85
CA GLY A 303 -17.28 6.18 -3.92
C GLY A 303 -16.09 6.25 -4.89
N ALA A 304 -15.25 5.22 -4.88
CA ALA A 304 -14.11 5.13 -5.80
C ALA A 304 -14.57 4.97 -7.26
N ILE A 305 -15.58 4.11 -7.50
CA ILE A 305 -16.20 3.97 -8.82
C ILE A 305 -16.83 5.28 -9.29
N ALA A 306 -17.53 6.01 -8.41
CA ALA A 306 -18.06 7.33 -8.77
C ALA A 306 -16.96 8.31 -9.15
N ALA A 307 -15.80 8.30 -8.46
CA ALA A 307 -14.64 9.10 -8.83
C ALA A 307 -14.07 8.66 -10.19
N ALA A 308 -13.94 7.35 -10.46
CA ALA A 308 -13.47 6.84 -11.75
C ALA A 308 -14.38 7.27 -12.92
N VAL A 309 -15.71 7.24 -12.73
CA VAL A 309 -16.68 7.73 -13.72
C VAL A 309 -16.49 9.23 -13.99
N ARG A 310 -16.36 10.06 -12.93
CA ARG A 310 -16.09 11.51 -13.09
C ARG A 310 -14.77 11.75 -13.84
N ASN A 311 -13.73 11.02 -13.50
CA ASN A 311 -12.42 11.12 -14.15
C ASN A 311 -12.47 10.76 -15.62
N ALA A 312 -13.12 9.66 -15.99
CA ALA A 312 -13.28 9.26 -17.39
C ALA A 312 -14.09 10.30 -18.18
N ALA A 313 -15.17 10.82 -17.61
CA ALA A 313 -15.98 11.86 -18.24
C ALA A 313 -15.19 13.16 -18.46
N ARG A 314 -14.45 13.64 -17.44
CA ARG A 314 -13.61 14.84 -17.51
C ARG A 314 -12.50 14.71 -18.56
N LEU A 315 -11.96 13.51 -18.73
CA LEU A 315 -10.89 13.21 -19.68
C LEU A 315 -11.39 12.75 -21.05
N ASN A 316 -12.73 12.73 -21.27
CA ASN A 316 -13.40 12.28 -22.50
C ASN A 316 -13.11 10.82 -22.92
N PHE A 317 -12.86 9.91 -21.96
CA PHE A 317 -12.70 8.48 -22.23
C PHE A 317 -14.07 7.77 -22.26
N ARG A 318 -14.73 7.80 -23.41
CA ARG A 318 -16.11 7.28 -23.61
C ARG A 318 -16.21 5.76 -23.55
N ASP A 319 -15.13 5.04 -23.84
CA ASP A 319 -15.07 3.58 -23.86
C ASP A 319 -14.61 2.98 -22.51
N ALA A 320 -14.56 3.80 -21.46
CA ALA A 320 -14.30 3.36 -20.10
C ALA A 320 -15.60 3.24 -19.30
N ARG A 321 -15.88 2.04 -18.79
CA ARG A 321 -17.04 1.71 -17.95
C ARG A 321 -16.59 1.30 -16.58
N PHE A 322 -17.34 1.69 -15.54
CA PHE A 322 -17.01 1.38 -14.15
C PHE A 322 -18.23 0.81 -13.43
N ILE A 323 -18.01 -0.25 -12.63
CA ILE A 323 -19.06 -1.03 -12.00
C ILE A 323 -18.72 -1.20 -10.52
N ALA A 324 -19.60 -0.73 -9.64
CA ALA A 324 -19.51 -0.98 -8.20
C ALA A 324 -19.98 -2.41 -7.91
N MET A 325 -19.03 -3.33 -7.63
CA MET A 325 -19.32 -4.75 -7.47
C MET A 325 -18.29 -5.41 -6.56
N LYS A 326 -18.74 -6.29 -5.66
CA LYS A 326 -17.85 -7.09 -4.81
C LYS A 326 -17.14 -8.17 -5.62
N ALA A 327 -15.97 -8.61 -5.15
CA ALA A 327 -15.18 -9.65 -5.80
C ALA A 327 -16.00 -10.94 -6.06
N SER A 328 -16.81 -11.39 -5.09
CA SER A 328 -17.68 -12.56 -5.24
C SER A 328 -18.72 -12.41 -6.36
N GLU A 329 -19.28 -11.22 -6.50
CA GLU A 329 -20.27 -10.91 -7.55
C GLU A 329 -19.60 -10.76 -8.91
N THR A 330 -18.36 -10.26 -8.93
CA THR A 330 -17.57 -10.11 -10.15
C THR A 330 -17.34 -11.45 -10.84
N ALA A 331 -17.05 -12.52 -10.10
CA ALA A 331 -16.86 -13.85 -10.64
C ALA A 331 -18.09 -14.34 -11.43
N ASP A 332 -19.28 -14.19 -10.85
CA ASP A 332 -20.55 -14.52 -11.49
C ASP A 332 -20.86 -13.62 -12.70
N PHE A 333 -20.60 -12.33 -12.57
CA PHE A 333 -20.79 -11.37 -13.65
C PHE A 333 -19.94 -11.72 -14.87
N LEU A 334 -18.66 -11.97 -14.69
CA LEU A 334 -17.73 -12.31 -15.77
C LEU A 334 -18.14 -13.61 -16.47
N HIS A 335 -18.56 -14.61 -15.69
CA HIS A 335 -19.02 -15.90 -16.25
C HIS A 335 -20.29 -15.74 -17.11
N ARG A 336 -21.30 -15.04 -16.61
CA ARG A 336 -22.58 -14.80 -17.33
C ARG A 336 -22.40 -13.91 -18.57
N ALA A 337 -21.55 -12.88 -18.46
CA ALA A 337 -21.30 -11.95 -19.54
C ALA A 337 -20.52 -12.56 -20.72
N ARG A 338 -19.98 -13.77 -20.60
CA ARG A 338 -19.05 -14.37 -21.57
C ARG A 338 -17.93 -13.40 -21.95
N TYR A 339 -17.47 -12.61 -20.97
CA TYR A 339 -16.51 -11.55 -21.19
C TYR A 339 -15.17 -12.13 -21.66
N ARG A 340 -14.55 -11.51 -22.64
CA ARG A 340 -13.27 -11.94 -23.23
C ARG A 340 -12.31 -10.75 -23.24
N PRO A 341 -11.60 -10.47 -22.15
CA PRO A 341 -10.60 -9.42 -22.12
C PRO A 341 -9.32 -9.85 -22.84
N ASP A 342 -8.66 -8.90 -23.50
CA ASP A 342 -7.30 -9.05 -24.03
C ASP A 342 -6.27 -8.96 -22.90
N VAL A 343 -6.59 -8.16 -21.87
CA VAL A 343 -5.75 -7.95 -20.68
C VAL A 343 -6.62 -7.90 -19.44
N VAL A 344 -6.18 -8.59 -18.37
CA VAL A 344 -6.68 -8.42 -17.01
C VAL A 344 -5.62 -7.72 -16.19
N ILE A 345 -5.96 -6.60 -15.55
CA ILE A 345 -5.15 -5.93 -14.53
C ILE A 345 -5.86 -6.12 -13.19
N LEU A 346 -5.12 -6.41 -12.11
CA LEU A 346 -5.70 -6.51 -10.78
C LEU A 346 -4.73 -6.03 -9.71
N ASP A 347 -5.28 -5.31 -8.71
CA ASP A 347 -4.54 -4.74 -7.56
C ASP A 347 -5.34 -5.01 -6.27
N PRO A 348 -5.40 -6.28 -5.81
CA PRO A 348 -6.22 -6.66 -4.68
C PRO A 348 -5.62 -6.20 -3.34
N PRO A 349 -6.41 -6.21 -2.25
CA PRO A 349 -5.92 -5.99 -0.90
C PRO A 349 -4.91 -7.08 -0.49
N ARG A 350 -4.27 -6.91 0.69
CA ARG A 350 -3.26 -7.84 1.24
C ARG A 350 -3.68 -9.31 1.29
N SER A 351 -4.97 -9.59 1.36
CA SER A 351 -5.49 -10.98 1.32
C SER A 351 -5.30 -11.68 -0.03
N GLY A 352 -4.92 -10.92 -1.07
CA GLY A 352 -4.86 -11.41 -2.45
C GLY A 352 -6.24 -11.56 -3.08
N ALA A 353 -6.31 -12.28 -4.17
CA ALA A 353 -7.52 -12.48 -4.98
C ALA A 353 -7.83 -13.97 -5.23
N SER A 354 -7.58 -14.83 -4.22
CA SER A 354 -7.75 -16.30 -4.36
C SER A 354 -9.12 -16.69 -4.94
N ASP A 355 -10.19 -16.03 -4.50
CA ASP A 355 -11.56 -16.34 -4.92
C ASP A 355 -11.84 -15.97 -6.39
N LEU A 356 -10.99 -15.13 -6.99
CA LEU A 356 -11.11 -14.72 -8.39
C LEU A 356 -10.19 -15.51 -9.33
N MET A 357 -9.26 -16.31 -8.84
CA MET A 357 -8.28 -16.96 -9.70
C MET A 357 -8.94 -17.93 -10.70
N GLU A 358 -9.85 -18.82 -10.25
CA GLU A 358 -10.56 -19.70 -11.17
C GLU A 358 -11.43 -18.95 -12.21
N PRO A 359 -12.26 -17.95 -11.81
CA PRO A 359 -12.96 -17.10 -12.78
C PRO A 359 -12.03 -16.44 -13.79
N ILE A 360 -10.90 -15.88 -13.36
CA ILE A 360 -9.93 -15.21 -14.23
C ILE A 360 -9.33 -16.22 -15.22
N ILE A 361 -8.96 -17.43 -14.77
CA ILE A 361 -8.45 -18.49 -15.64
C ILE A 361 -9.47 -18.85 -16.74
N LYS A 362 -10.75 -18.92 -16.40
CA LYS A 362 -11.85 -19.20 -17.37
C LYS A 362 -12.04 -18.11 -18.41
N LEU A 363 -11.63 -16.86 -18.14
CA LEU A 363 -11.65 -15.77 -19.12
C LEU A 363 -10.65 -16.01 -20.27
N ARG A 364 -9.59 -16.78 -20.00
CA ARG A 364 -8.51 -17.07 -20.96
C ARG A 364 -7.91 -15.81 -21.59
N ALA A 365 -7.79 -14.76 -20.81
CA ALA A 365 -7.12 -13.54 -21.25
C ALA A 365 -5.66 -13.87 -21.64
N PRO A 366 -5.17 -13.44 -22.80
CA PRO A 366 -3.78 -13.69 -23.18
C PRO A 366 -2.76 -13.19 -22.16
N ARG A 367 -3.14 -12.16 -21.37
CA ARG A 367 -2.25 -11.45 -20.48
C ARG A 367 -2.95 -11.05 -19.18
N ILE A 368 -2.28 -11.33 -18.06
CA ILE A 368 -2.68 -10.88 -16.74
C ILE A 368 -1.54 -10.05 -16.16
N VAL A 369 -1.83 -8.83 -15.68
CA VAL A 369 -0.91 -8.01 -14.90
C VAL A 369 -1.44 -7.92 -13.47
N TYR A 370 -0.72 -8.51 -12.53
CA TYR A 370 -1.09 -8.58 -11.13
C TYR A 370 -0.19 -7.64 -10.32
N VAL A 371 -0.78 -6.65 -9.65
CA VAL A 371 -0.10 -5.77 -8.69
C VAL A 371 -0.41 -6.26 -7.27
N SER A 372 0.56 -6.26 -6.38
CA SER A 372 0.36 -6.70 -4.99
C SER A 372 1.34 -6.07 -4.02
N CYS A 373 0.83 -5.66 -2.86
CA CYS A 373 1.63 -5.24 -1.71
C CYS A 373 2.01 -6.40 -0.76
N ASP A 374 1.62 -7.64 -1.08
CA ASP A 374 1.94 -8.84 -0.29
C ASP A 374 2.46 -9.96 -1.20
N VAL A 375 3.77 -10.25 -1.10
CA VAL A 375 4.42 -11.26 -1.93
C VAL A 375 3.93 -12.67 -1.66
N THR A 376 3.45 -12.97 -0.44
CA THR A 376 3.04 -14.33 -0.07
C THR A 376 1.71 -14.69 -0.70
N THR A 377 0.76 -13.77 -0.70
CA THR A 377 -0.53 -13.92 -1.38
C THR A 377 -0.38 -13.87 -2.89
N LEU A 378 0.47 -12.98 -3.42
CA LEU A 378 0.83 -12.96 -4.84
C LEU A 378 1.41 -14.30 -5.31
N ALA A 379 2.36 -14.86 -4.57
CA ALA A 379 3.01 -16.13 -4.89
C ALA A 379 2.00 -17.29 -4.94
N ARG A 380 1.07 -17.35 -3.97
CA ARG A 380 -0.04 -18.31 -3.93
C ARG A 380 -0.93 -18.18 -5.17
N ASP A 381 -1.35 -16.96 -5.49
CA ASP A 381 -2.28 -16.71 -6.60
C ASP A 381 -1.62 -16.96 -7.96
N LEU A 382 -0.33 -16.64 -8.12
CA LEU A 382 0.47 -16.98 -9.31
C LEU A 382 0.65 -18.50 -9.48
N ALA A 383 0.79 -19.26 -8.38
CA ALA A 383 0.83 -20.72 -8.44
C ALA A 383 -0.51 -21.29 -8.95
N THR A 384 -1.65 -20.70 -8.53
CA THR A 384 -2.96 -21.10 -9.05
C THR A 384 -3.10 -20.76 -10.54
N LEU A 385 -2.66 -19.57 -10.96
CA LEU A 385 -2.63 -19.17 -12.37
C LEU A 385 -1.76 -20.13 -13.21
N ALA A 386 -0.63 -20.59 -12.65
CA ALA A 386 0.25 -21.54 -13.34
C ALA A 386 -0.43 -22.88 -13.60
N VAL A 387 -1.22 -23.40 -12.66
CA VAL A 387 -2.05 -24.61 -12.87
C VAL A 387 -3.09 -24.35 -13.96
N GLY A 388 -3.59 -23.11 -14.08
CA GLY A 388 -4.52 -22.68 -15.12
C GLY A 388 -3.92 -22.43 -16.52
N GLY A 389 -2.62 -22.72 -16.71
CA GLY A 389 -1.93 -22.58 -18.01
C GLY A 389 -1.28 -21.21 -18.22
N TYR A 390 -1.11 -20.41 -17.16
CA TYR A 390 -0.38 -19.15 -17.23
C TYR A 390 1.06 -19.33 -16.76
N LYS A 391 1.98 -18.63 -17.39
CA LYS A 391 3.40 -18.62 -17.00
C LYS A 391 3.80 -17.23 -16.56
N LEU A 392 4.40 -17.11 -15.37
CA LEU A 392 5.05 -15.86 -14.96
C LEU A 392 6.18 -15.54 -15.93
N ASP A 393 6.03 -14.44 -16.64
CA ASP A 393 6.97 -13.93 -17.63
C ASP A 393 7.87 -12.84 -17.05
N ARG A 394 7.30 -11.90 -16.32
CA ARG A 394 8.01 -10.77 -15.72
C ARG A 394 7.50 -10.48 -14.31
N ALA A 395 8.40 -10.12 -13.41
CA ALA A 395 8.09 -9.52 -12.11
C ALA A 395 9.02 -8.36 -11.84
N ARG A 396 8.50 -7.30 -11.23
CA ARG A 396 9.26 -6.12 -10.79
C ARG A 396 8.68 -5.59 -9.49
N GLY A 397 9.54 -5.43 -8.49
CA GLY A 397 9.20 -4.83 -7.22
C GLY A 397 9.48 -3.32 -7.22
N TYR A 398 8.76 -2.59 -6.38
CA TYR A 398 8.90 -1.15 -6.16
C TYR A 398 8.96 -0.87 -4.67
N ASP A 399 9.96 -0.15 -4.22
CA ASP A 399 10.02 0.30 -2.84
C ASP A 399 9.07 1.49 -2.61
N PHE A 400 7.77 1.19 -2.46
CA PHE A 400 6.75 2.20 -2.14
C PHE A 400 6.89 2.76 -0.74
N PHE A 401 7.48 1.97 0.16
CA PHE A 401 7.53 2.28 1.58
C PHE A 401 8.96 2.11 2.11
N PRO A 402 9.90 3.01 1.71
CA PRO A 402 11.22 3.09 2.34
C PRO A 402 11.13 3.07 3.87
N ASN A 403 12.11 2.48 4.52
CA ASN A 403 12.17 2.31 5.98
C ASN A 403 11.16 1.31 6.57
N THR A 404 10.47 0.53 5.72
CA THR A 404 9.60 -0.57 6.13
C THR A 404 9.91 -1.83 5.33
N HIS A 405 9.40 -2.98 5.80
CA HIS A 405 9.52 -4.25 5.07
C HIS A 405 8.63 -4.35 3.82
N HIS A 406 7.69 -3.43 3.64
CA HIS A 406 6.73 -3.49 2.55
C HIS A 406 7.38 -3.24 1.19
N VAL A 407 6.88 -3.95 0.18
CA VAL A 407 7.24 -3.82 -1.23
C VAL A 407 5.99 -3.98 -2.08
N GLU A 408 5.86 -3.20 -3.13
CA GLU A 408 4.82 -3.34 -4.14
C GLU A 408 5.38 -4.10 -5.32
N ILE A 409 4.65 -5.06 -5.88
CA ILE A 409 5.14 -5.93 -6.95
C ILE A 409 4.16 -5.91 -8.11
N ALA A 410 4.64 -5.63 -9.31
CA ALA A 410 3.91 -5.90 -10.55
C ALA A 410 4.43 -7.18 -11.19
N ALA A 411 3.53 -8.11 -11.53
CA ALA A 411 3.84 -9.38 -12.12
C ALA A 411 2.99 -9.60 -13.38
N ARG A 412 3.63 -9.99 -14.50
CA ARG A 412 2.94 -10.36 -15.73
C ARG A 412 2.90 -11.87 -15.89
N ALA A 413 1.73 -12.43 -16.09
CA ALA A 413 1.51 -13.81 -16.46
C ALA A 413 0.91 -13.90 -17.87
N LEU A 414 1.44 -14.77 -18.71
CA LEU A 414 1.02 -15.01 -20.08
C LEU A 414 0.37 -16.39 -20.19
N LEU A 415 -0.74 -16.47 -20.93
CA LEU A 415 -1.38 -17.74 -21.26
C LEU A 415 -0.51 -18.48 -22.26
N THR A 416 -0.18 -19.75 -21.97
CA THR A 416 0.69 -20.62 -22.79
C THR A 416 -0.10 -21.67 -23.57
#